data_af3642bf66dec4d7f72117c376c8ef40
#
_entry.id   af3642bf66dec4d7f72117c376c8ef40
#
_cell.length_a   1.000
_cell.length_b   1.000
_cell.length_c   1.000
_cell.angle_alpha   90.00
_cell.angle_beta   90.00
_cell.angle_gamma   90.00
#
_symmetry.space_group_name_H-M   'P 1'
#
loop_
_entity.id
_entity.type
_entity.pdbx_description
1 polymer ?
#
loop_
_entity_poly.entity_id
_entity_poly.type
_entity_poly.pdbx_seq_one_letter_code
_entity_poly.pdbx_strand_id
1 'polypeptide(L)'
;ACILHIISEIPGIMNGVDASKISKARMAKALLSKELQEYTMLNKTQWCIIAVPNKEWADVVFPEFEGEIGAEEELMDRILSSVHVREDNDPIEEWTKLNASFQSRIQKLNTYHFDSLHFVNSLGTDLYVELPKTHIWAGGSEKTESGVEFNPNMPTEEIFSMPKRDGVNGIVYASRPLLYNGTMINDFSIRFKDGKAVEFDAKEGLDALTELINFDEGSSYLGEVALVPYHSPISESGILFYNTLFDENASCHLALGDAYPMNIENGTKMSEEELKQAGANSSLTHVDFMFGNEDMCITGNKDGKEI
;
A
#
# COMPACT_ATOMS: atom_id res chain seq x y z
N ALA A 1 -8.28 -23.55 -7.45
CA ALA A 1 -9.29 -22.61 -6.93
C ALA A 1 -8.84 -21.19 -7.25
N CYS A 2 -9.76 -20.26 -7.30
CA CYS A 2 -9.50 -18.82 -7.44
C CYS A 2 -10.29 -18.12 -6.35
N ILE A 3 -9.70 -17.11 -5.73
CA ILE A 3 -10.35 -16.31 -4.67
C ILE A 3 -10.62 -14.92 -5.24
N LEU A 4 -11.87 -14.47 -5.24
CA LEU A 4 -12.23 -13.10 -5.55
C LEU A 4 -12.74 -12.42 -4.28
N HIS A 5 -12.02 -11.39 -3.86
CA HIS A 5 -12.43 -10.53 -2.75
C HIS A 5 -13.16 -9.31 -3.32
N ILE A 6 -14.43 -9.16 -2.99
CA ILE A 6 -15.21 -7.99 -3.36
C ILE A 6 -15.33 -7.10 -2.13
N ILE A 7 -14.74 -5.91 -2.20
CA ILE A 7 -14.81 -4.93 -1.12
C ILE A 7 -15.88 -3.88 -1.43
N SER A 8 -16.60 -3.47 -0.39
CA SER A 8 -17.64 -2.43 -0.44
C SER A 8 -17.74 -1.85 0.96
N GLU A 9 -16.73 -1.07 1.33
CA GLU A 9 -16.60 -0.52 2.68
C GLU A 9 -17.39 0.77 2.83
N ILE A 10 -17.87 1.03 4.04
CA ILE A 10 -18.53 2.30 4.39
C ILE A 10 -17.52 3.11 5.20
N PRO A 11 -16.96 4.21 4.64
CA PRO A 11 -16.02 5.04 5.37
C PRO A 11 -16.64 5.59 6.65
N GLY A 12 -15.91 5.52 7.75
CA GLY A 12 -16.37 6.04 9.03
C GLY A 12 -17.41 5.18 9.78
N ILE A 13 -17.77 3.99 9.31
CA ILE A 13 -18.75 3.12 9.98
C ILE A 13 -18.36 2.77 11.42
N MET A 14 -17.07 2.82 11.74
CA MET A 14 -16.57 2.56 13.09
C MET A 14 -16.38 3.83 13.93
N ASN A 15 -16.79 5.00 13.42
CA ASN A 15 -16.70 6.24 14.17
C ASN A 15 -17.45 6.14 15.50
N GLY A 16 -16.79 6.54 16.60
CA GLY A 16 -17.35 6.46 17.96
C GLY A 16 -17.25 5.07 18.62
N VAL A 17 -16.73 4.07 17.93
CA VAL A 17 -16.38 2.80 18.55
C VAL A 17 -15.01 2.92 19.22
N ASP A 18 -14.86 2.36 20.42
CA ASP A 18 -13.60 2.33 21.16
C ASP A 18 -12.50 1.65 20.32
N ALA A 19 -11.44 2.41 20.00
CA ALA A 19 -10.35 1.95 19.17
C ALA A 19 -9.67 0.68 19.68
N SER A 20 -9.58 0.52 21.03
CA SER A 20 -9.00 -0.69 21.63
C SER A 20 -9.83 -1.95 21.38
N LYS A 21 -11.15 -1.81 21.25
CA LYS A 21 -12.04 -2.94 20.92
C LYS A 21 -11.87 -3.34 19.45
N ILE A 22 -11.75 -2.36 18.55
CA ILE A 22 -11.51 -2.59 17.11
C ILE A 22 -10.17 -3.31 16.94
N SER A 23 -9.11 -2.80 17.58
CA SER A 23 -7.77 -3.38 17.55
C SER A 23 -7.76 -4.84 18.06
N LYS A 24 -8.40 -5.12 19.20
CA LYS A 24 -8.51 -6.48 19.74
C LYS A 24 -9.27 -7.43 18.80
N ALA A 25 -10.36 -6.96 18.21
CA ALA A 25 -11.13 -7.78 17.27
C ALA A 25 -10.31 -8.09 15.99
N ARG A 26 -9.55 -7.12 15.48
CA ARG A 26 -8.64 -7.32 14.34
C ARG A 26 -7.51 -8.28 14.67
N MET A 27 -6.87 -8.14 15.82
CA MET A 27 -5.82 -9.06 16.26
C MET A 27 -6.36 -10.49 16.38
N ALA A 28 -7.53 -10.68 16.98
CA ALA A 28 -8.16 -12.00 17.06
C ALA A 28 -8.48 -12.57 15.67
N LYS A 29 -8.97 -11.75 14.73
CA LYS A 29 -9.23 -12.14 13.34
C LYS A 29 -7.92 -12.52 12.64
N ALA A 30 -6.87 -11.72 12.75
CA ALA A 30 -5.56 -11.97 12.10
C ALA A 30 -4.98 -13.31 12.58
N LEU A 31 -5.01 -13.58 13.89
CA LEU A 31 -4.53 -14.85 14.46
C LEU A 31 -5.34 -16.06 13.96
N LEU A 32 -6.65 -15.93 13.85
CA LEU A 32 -7.53 -17.02 13.39
C LEU A 32 -7.46 -17.24 11.88
N SER A 33 -7.16 -16.22 11.10
CA SER A 33 -7.10 -16.29 9.64
C SER A 33 -5.70 -16.52 9.08
N LYS A 34 -4.67 -16.65 9.91
CA LYS A 34 -3.26 -16.76 9.49
C LYS A 34 -3.05 -17.84 8.42
N GLU A 35 -3.54 -19.05 8.65
CA GLU A 35 -3.41 -20.16 7.69
C GLU A 35 -4.08 -19.87 6.34
N LEU A 36 -5.23 -19.17 6.36
CA LEU A 36 -5.94 -18.81 5.13
C LEU A 36 -5.19 -17.70 4.38
N GLN A 37 -4.66 -16.71 5.11
CA GLN A 37 -3.87 -15.62 4.54
C GLN A 37 -2.59 -16.13 3.86
N GLU A 38 -1.98 -17.20 4.38
CA GLU A 38 -0.81 -17.81 3.74
C GLU A 38 -1.08 -18.28 2.30
N TYR A 39 -2.32 -18.62 1.95
CA TYR A 39 -2.66 -18.99 0.57
C TYR A 39 -2.55 -17.83 -0.41
N THR A 40 -2.83 -16.61 0.02
CA THR A 40 -2.68 -15.40 -0.78
C THR A 40 -1.26 -14.86 -0.70
N MET A 41 -0.71 -14.70 0.50
CA MET A 41 0.63 -14.16 0.74
C MET A 41 1.75 -14.98 0.08
N LEU A 42 1.59 -16.29 -0.05
CA LEU A 42 2.55 -17.18 -0.70
C LEU A 42 2.14 -17.57 -2.13
N ASN A 43 1.13 -16.90 -2.70
CA ASN A 43 0.63 -17.17 -4.05
C ASN A 43 0.35 -18.65 -4.34
N LYS A 44 -0.15 -19.40 -3.34
CA LYS A 44 -0.54 -20.81 -3.51
C LYS A 44 -1.76 -20.97 -4.43
N THR A 45 -2.55 -19.92 -4.59
CA THR A 45 -3.71 -19.85 -5.49
C THR A 45 -3.82 -18.46 -6.11
N GLN A 46 -4.57 -18.36 -7.22
CA GLN A 46 -4.93 -17.08 -7.82
C GLN A 46 -5.92 -16.36 -6.91
N TRP A 47 -5.73 -15.07 -6.76
CA TRP A 47 -6.66 -14.21 -6.04
C TRP A 47 -6.72 -12.82 -6.69
N CYS A 48 -7.81 -12.12 -6.45
CA CYS A 48 -7.95 -10.74 -6.91
C CYS A 48 -8.86 -9.98 -5.94
N ILE A 49 -8.50 -8.74 -5.65
CA ILE A 49 -9.34 -7.79 -4.91
C ILE A 49 -9.95 -6.82 -5.91
N ILE A 50 -11.25 -6.66 -5.86
CA ILE A 50 -12.01 -5.66 -6.61
C ILE A 50 -12.93 -4.89 -5.67
N ALA A 51 -13.39 -3.72 -6.08
CA ALA A 51 -14.37 -2.96 -5.33
C ALA A 51 -15.69 -2.83 -6.08
N VAL A 52 -16.78 -2.74 -5.31
CA VAL A 52 -18.11 -2.41 -5.81
C VAL A 52 -18.66 -1.28 -4.94
N PRO A 53 -19.18 -0.18 -5.51
CA PRO A 53 -19.71 0.92 -4.72
C PRO A 53 -20.94 0.50 -3.91
N ASN A 54 -21.22 1.25 -2.86
CA ASN A 54 -22.49 1.30 -2.19
C ASN A 54 -22.85 2.78 -1.97
N LYS A 55 -24.12 3.02 -1.67
CA LYS A 55 -24.62 4.39 -1.50
C LYS A 55 -23.87 5.18 -0.44
N GLU A 56 -23.63 4.59 0.72
CA GLU A 56 -23.01 5.25 1.86
C GLU A 56 -21.54 5.61 1.56
N TRP A 57 -20.84 4.77 0.81
CA TRP A 57 -19.49 5.08 0.34
C TRP A 57 -19.51 6.20 -0.69
N ALA A 58 -20.45 6.14 -1.65
CA ALA A 58 -20.61 7.16 -2.68
C ALA A 58 -20.94 8.54 -2.10
N ASP A 59 -21.83 8.59 -1.11
CA ASP A 59 -22.19 9.84 -0.41
C ASP A 59 -20.98 10.47 0.33
N VAL A 60 -20.03 9.68 0.80
CA VAL A 60 -18.80 10.20 1.42
C VAL A 60 -17.81 10.71 0.37
N VAL A 61 -17.67 10.01 -0.75
CA VAL A 61 -16.73 10.40 -1.84
C VAL A 61 -17.26 11.62 -2.59
N PHE A 62 -18.57 11.70 -2.80
CA PHE A 62 -19.25 12.75 -3.56
C PHE A 62 -20.34 13.43 -2.70
N PRO A 63 -19.97 14.19 -1.67
CA PRO A 63 -20.94 14.84 -0.78
C PRO A 63 -21.86 15.85 -1.50
N GLU A 64 -21.45 16.36 -2.66
CA GLU A 64 -22.27 17.25 -3.50
C GLU A 64 -23.49 16.54 -4.11
N PHE A 65 -23.48 15.20 -4.22
CA PHE A 65 -24.58 14.38 -4.68
C PHE A 65 -25.42 13.80 -3.53
N GLU A 66 -25.17 14.21 -2.28
CA GLU A 66 -25.88 13.64 -1.12
C GLU A 66 -27.40 13.72 -1.29
N GLY A 67 -28.04 12.56 -1.27
CA GLY A 67 -29.49 12.44 -1.47
C GLY A 67 -29.95 12.44 -2.93
N GLU A 68 -29.06 12.58 -3.91
CA GLU A 68 -29.37 12.48 -5.33
C GLU A 68 -29.15 11.06 -5.86
N ILE A 69 -29.90 10.72 -6.92
CA ILE A 69 -29.67 9.49 -7.69
C ILE A 69 -28.49 9.78 -8.61
N GLY A 70 -27.35 9.09 -8.42
CA GLY A 70 -26.20 9.26 -9.32
C GLY A 70 -24.85 9.17 -8.63
N ALA A 71 -24.74 9.43 -7.32
CA ALA A 71 -23.46 9.31 -6.61
C ALA A 71 -22.85 7.91 -6.72
N GLU A 72 -23.67 6.87 -6.61
CA GLU A 72 -23.22 5.48 -6.70
C GLU A 72 -22.81 5.11 -8.14
N GLU A 73 -23.52 5.64 -9.15
CA GLU A 73 -23.16 5.49 -10.57
C GLU A 73 -21.84 6.21 -10.87
N GLU A 74 -21.68 7.45 -10.38
CA GLU A 74 -20.42 8.21 -10.52
C GLU A 74 -19.24 7.47 -9.86
N LEU A 75 -19.45 6.92 -8.65
CA LEU A 75 -18.40 6.14 -7.97
C LEU A 75 -18.06 4.87 -8.76
N MET A 76 -19.04 4.20 -9.34
CA MET A 76 -18.79 3.05 -10.22
C MET A 76 -17.97 3.43 -11.44
N ASP A 77 -18.29 4.54 -12.09
CA ASP A 77 -17.55 5.02 -13.27
C ASP A 77 -16.09 5.36 -12.89
N ARG A 78 -15.86 5.95 -11.71
CA ARG A 78 -14.51 6.22 -11.21
C ARG A 78 -13.75 4.93 -10.87
N ILE A 79 -14.41 3.96 -10.26
CA ILE A 79 -13.84 2.63 -10.00
C ILE A 79 -13.46 1.96 -11.33
N LEU A 80 -14.35 1.92 -12.31
CA LEU A 80 -14.06 1.32 -13.61
C LEU A 80 -12.92 2.05 -14.33
N SER A 81 -12.92 3.38 -14.31
CA SER A 81 -11.84 4.18 -14.90
C SER A 81 -10.48 3.90 -14.24
N SER A 82 -10.46 3.76 -12.91
CA SER A 82 -9.22 3.47 -12.16
C SER A 82 -8.66 2.08 -12.46
N VAL A 83 -9.49 1.13 -12.88
CA VAL A 83 -9.06 -0.20 -13.34
C VAL A 83 -8.95 -0.31 -14.87
N HIS A 84 -8.82 0.84 -15.57
CA HIS A 84 -8.65 0.92 -17.01
C HIS A 84 -9.81 0.29 -17.82
N VAL A 85 -11.01 0.30 -17.29
CA VAL A 85 -12.24 -0.15 -17.97
C VAL A 85 -13.06 1.07 -18.39
N ARG A 86 -13.26 1.24 -19.67
CA ARG A 86 -14.05 2.32 -20.28
C ARG A 86 -14.89 1.78 -21.43
N GLU A 87 -15.94 2.50 -21.80
CA GLU A 87 -16.83 2.09 -22.90
C GLU A 87 -16.13 1.99 -24.27
N ASP A 88 -15.03 2.74 -24.45
CA ASP A 88 -14.33 2.90 -25.72
C ASP A 88 -13.02 2.09 -25.84
N ASN A 89 -12.70 1.22 -24.84
CA ASN A 89 -11.49 0.43 -24.86
C ASN A 89 -11.73 -1.08 -24.72
N ASP A 90 -10.68 -1.88 -24.99
CA ASP A 90 -10.62 -3.29 -24.61
C ASP A 90 -9.81 -3.42 -23.31
N PRO A 91 -10.46 -3.72 -22.16
CA PRO A 91 -9.79 -3.82 -20.89
C PRO A 91 -8.68 -4.89 -20.86
N ILE A 92 -8.83 -5.98 -21.62
CA ILE A 92 -7.82 -7.05 -21.69
C ILE A 92 -6.56 -6.52 -22.39
N GLU A 93 -6.72 -5.77 -23.45
CA GLU A 93 -5.60 -5.14 -24.17
C GLU A 93 -4.91 -4.10 -23.27
N GLU A 94 -5.67 -3.27 -22.55
CA GLU A 94 -5.12 -2.26 -21.66
C GLU A 94 -4.32 -2.90 -20.50
N TRP A 95 -4.86 -3.91 -19.83
CA TRP A 95 -4.14 -4.64 -18.78
C TRP A 95 -2.91 -5.39 -19.30
N THR A 96 -2.95 -5.88 -20.55
CA THR A 96 -1.78 -6.48 -21.19
C THR A 96 -0.65 -5.46 -21.37
N LYS A 97 -0.98 -4.24 -21.83
CA LYS A 97 -0.03 -3.13 -21.96
C LYS A 97 0.50 -2.67 -20.59
N LEU A 98 -0.39 -2.53 -19.62
CA LEU A 98 -0.05 -2.14 -18.26
C LEU A 98 0.93 -3.14 -17.61
N ASN A 99 0.62 -4.44 -17.67
CA ASN A 99 1.51 -5.49 -17.18
C ASN A 99 2.87 -5.49 -17.88
N ALA A 100 2.92 -5.27 -19.18
CA ALA A 100 4.18 -5.14 -19.91
C ALA A 100 4.99 -3.91 -19.45
N SER A 101 4.33 -2.79 -19.17
CA SER A 101 4.95 -1.59 -18.58
C SER A 101 5.52 -1.87 -17.18
N PHE A 102 4.77 -2.54 -16.31
CA PHE A 102 5.25 -2.98 -14.99
C PHE A 102 6.51 -3.82 -15.13
N GLN A 103 6.49 -4.87 -15.94
CA GLN A 103 7.65 -5.75 -16.13
C GLN A 103 8.90 -4.98 -16.58
N SER A 104 8.75 -4.02 -17.50
CA SER A 104 9.86 -3.16 -17.96
C SER A 104 10.46 -2.32 -16.82
N ARG A 105 9.60 -1.69 -16.01
CA ARG A 105 10.03 -0.85 -14.88
C ARG A 105 10.66 -1.70 -13.76
N ILE A 106 10.04 -2.83 -13.42
CA ILE A 106 10.54 -3.80 -12.43
C ILE A 106 11.92 -4.32 -12.85
N GLN A 107 12.10 -4.72 -14.11
CA GLN A 107 13.39 -5.18 -14.61
C GLN A 107 14.47 -4.09 -14.48
N LYS A 108 14.12 -2.84 -14.77
CA LYS A 108 15.03 -1.70 -14.63
C LYS A 108 15.46 -1.51 -13.17
N LEU A 109 14.52 -1.48 -12.23
CA LEU A 109 14.79 -1.31 -10.80
C LEU A 109 15.62 -2.48 -10.24
N ASN A 110 15.28 -3.72 -10.59
CA ASN A 110 16.03 -4.91 -10.20
C ASN A 110 17.44 -4.93 -10.83
N THR A 111 17.65 -4.31 -11.99
CA THR A 111 18.97 -4.16 -12.62
C THR A 111 19.83 -3.14 -11.89
N TYR A 112 19.26 -2.00 -11.49
CA TYR A 112 19.98 -1.02 -10.68
C TYR A 112 20.34 -1.58 -9.31
N HIS A 113 19.46 -2.31 -8.69
CA HIS A 113 19.67 -2.97 -7.41
C HIS A 113 20.24 -2.00 -6.36
N PHE A 114 19.51 -0.92 -6.10
CA PHE A 114 19.91 0.15 -5.21
C PHE A 114 20.14 -0.35 -3.77
N ASP A 115 21.15 0.21 -3.10
CA ASP A 115 21.38 -0.05 -1.67
C ASP A 115 20.38 0.72 -0.80
N SER A 116 19.97 1.91 -1.26
CA SER A 116 18.97 2.74 -0.59
C SER A 116 18.29 3.71 -1.54
N LEU A 117 17.15 4.23 -1.11
CA LEU A 117 16.45 5.34 -1.74
C LEU A 117 16.42 6.54 -0.79
N HIS A 118 16.50 7.74 -1.35
CA HIS A 118 16.33 8.99 -0.64
C HIS A 118 15.14 9.75 -1.22
N PHE A 119 14.17 10.06 -0.39
CA PHE A 119 12.93 10.75 -0.75
C PHE A 119 12.93 12.16 -0.16
N VAL A 120 12.70 13.16 -0.99
CA VAL A 120 12.60 14.57 -0.58
C VAL A 120 11.43 15.24 -1.30
N ASN A 121 10.65 16.04 -0.58
CA ASN A 121 9.59 16.86 -1.17
C ASN A 121 9.33 18.16 -0.39
N SER A 122 8.50 19.03 -0.96
CA SER A 122 8.15 20.34 -0.36
C SER A 122 7.31 20.26 0.92
N LEU A 123 6.69 19.10 1.20
CA LEU A 123 5.95 18.89 2.47
C LEU A 123 6.89 18.78 3.66
N GLY A 124 8.20 18.59 3.42
CA GLY A 124 9.22 18.44 4.44
C GLY A 124 9.71 17.00 4.63
N THR A 125 9.25 16.08 3.79
CA THR A 125 9.80 14.72 3.76
C THR A 125 11.28 14.76 3.41
N ASP A 126 12.09 14.11 4.23
CA ASP A 126 13.53 13.85 4.03
C ASP A 126 13.81 12.48 4.67
N LEU A 127 13.67 11.43 3.84
CA LEU A 127 13.65 10.05 4.30
C LEU A 127 14.61 9.18 3.51
N TYR A 128 15.51 8.51 4.21
CA TYR A 128 16.38 7.47 3.67
C TYR A 128 15.82 6.09 3.99
N VAL A 129 15.71 5.27 2.97
CA VAL A 129 15.18 3.90 3.05
C VAL A 129 16.23 2.95 2.50
N GLU A 130 16.97 2.23 3.37
CA GLU A 130 17.84 1.13 2.95
C GLU A 130 16.99 -0.06 2.48
N LEU A 131 17.47 -0.75 1.47
CA LEU A 131 16.86 -1.98 0.95
C LEU A 131 17.68 -3.20 1.38
N PRO A 132 17.05 -4.35 1.65
CA PRO A 132 17.77 -5.59 1.89
C PRO A 132 18.69 -5.94 0.71
N LYS A 133 19.84 -6.59 0.96
CA LYS A 133 20.78 -6.95 -0.10
C LYS A 133 20.21 -7.88 -1.17
N THR A 134 19.16 -8.58 -0.86
CA THR A 134 18.47 -9.53 -1.76
C THR A 134 17.06 -9.06 -2.07
N HIS A 135 16.80 -7.75 -1.99
CA HIS A 135 15.50 -7.20 -2.30
C HIS A 135 15.11 -7.41 -3.76
N ILE A 136 13.82 -7.56 -3.99
CA ILE A 136 13.20 -7.67 -5.31
C ILE A 136 12.09 -6.63 -5.40
N TRP A 137 12.05 -5.91 -6.50
CA TRP A 137 10.90 -5.08 -6.88
C TRP A 137 9.86 -5.94 -7.58
N ALA A 138 8.62 -5.80 -7.18
CA ALA A 138 7.45 -6.50 -7.69
C ALA A 138 6.32 -5.51 -8.02
N GLY A 139 5.25 -5.98 -8.65
CA GLY A 139 4.05 -5.19 -8.98
C GLY A 139 3.35 -5.71 -10.23
N GLY A 140 2.14 -5.23 -10.47
CA GLY A 140 1.32 -5.65 -11.60
C GLY A 140 0.87 -7.11 -11.49
N SER A 141 1.22 -7.94 -12.48
CA SER A 141 0.87 -9.37 -12.44
C SER A 141 1.83 -10.19 -11.58
N GLU A 142 1.30 -11.19 -10.92
CA GLU A 142 2.01 -12.18 -10.14
C GLU A 142 1.83 -13.58 -10.70
N LYS A 143 2.56 -14.55 -10.15
CA LYS A 143 2.44 -15.97 -10.54
C LYS A 143 2.22 -16.84 -9.33
N THR A 144 1.27 -17.76 -9.46
CA THR A 144 1.12 -18.83 -8.47
C THR A 144 2.33 -19.77 -8.47
N GLU A 145 2.47 -20.59 -7.42
CA GLU A 145 3.46 -21.67 -7.39
C GLU A 145 3.39 -22.60 -8.62
N SER A 146 2.20 -22.77 -9.19
CA SER A 146 1.99 -23.58 -10.41
C SER A 146 2.28 -22.83 -11.70
N GLY A 147 2.70 -21.56 -11.63
CA GLY A 147 3.06 -20.72 -12.78
C GLY A 147 1.88 -20.04 -13.48
N VAL A 148 0.69 -20.05 -12.89
CA VAL A 148 -0.47 -19.32 -13.45
C VAL A 148 -0.34 -17.84 -13.12
N GLU A 149 -0.37 -17.00 -14.15
CA GLU A 149 -0.31 -15.54 -14.01
C GLU A 149 -1.67 -14.97 -13.64
N PHE A 150 -1.70 -13.95 -12.76
CA PHE A 150 -2.91 -13.26 -12.30
C PHE A 150 -2.57 -11.85 -11.82
N ASN A 151 -3.58 -10.97 -11.76
CA ASN A 151 -3.46 -9.65 -11.15
C ASN A 151 -4.16 -9.67 -9.78
N PRO A 152 -3.40 -9.46 -8.68
CA PRO A 152 -3.97 -9.55 -7.32
C PRO A 152 -4.85 -8.37 -6.95
N ASN A 153 -4.53 -7.18 -7.42
CA ASN A 153 -5.22 -5.94 -7.09
C ASN A 153 -5.77 -5.26 -8.34
N MET A 154 -7.01 -4.78 -8.25
CA MET A 154 -7.64 -3.92 -9.24
C MET A 154 -8.31 -2.75 -8.52
N PRO A 155 -7.72 -1.54 -8.61
CA PRO A 155 -6.56 -1.10 -9.40
C PRO A 155 -5.21 -1.52 -8.84
N THR A 156 -4.15 -1.35 -9.67
CA THR A 156 -2.75 -1.28 -9.25
C THR A 156 -1.97 -0.38 -10.21
N GLU A 157 -1.16 0.51 -9.66
CA GLU A 157 -0.27 1.44 -10.39
C GLU A 157 1.16 1.39 -9.83
N GLU A 158 1.37 0.63 -8.79
CA GLU A 158 2.57 0.56 -8.00
C GLU A 158 3.60 -0.44 -8.48
N ILE A 159 4.86 -0.13 -8.14
CA ILE A 159 5.96 -1.08 -8.06
C ILE A 159 6.52 -0.97 -6.66
N PHE A 160 6.57 -2.05 -5.94
CA PHE A 160 6.91 -2.06 -4.54
C PHE A 160 8.05 -3.01 -4.19
N SER A 161 8.71 -2.73 -3.09
CA SER A 161 9.70 -3.56 -2.45
C SER A 161 9.61 -3.38 -0.93
N MET A 162 10.45 -4.08 -0.18
CA MET A 162 10.47 -3.89 1.27
C MET A 162 11.67 -3.05 1.70
N PRO A 163 11.49 -2.15 2.68
CA PRO A 163 12.58 -1.54 3.41
C PRO A 163 13.32 -2.60 4.24
N LYS A 164 14.64 -2.40 4.43
CA LYS A 164 15.36 -3.12 5.47
C LYS A 164 14.85 -2.66 6.84
N ARG A 165 14.43 -3.58 7.70
CA ARG A 165 13.73 -3.30 8.96
C ARG A 165 14.41 -2.21 9.81
N ASP A 166 15.75 -2.24 9.94
CA ASP A 166 16.54 -1.28 10.71
C ASP A 166 17.20 -0.19 9.85
N GLY A 167 16.83 -0.08 8.57
CA GLY A 167 17.50 0.76 7.57
C GLY A 167 16.75 2.07 7.23
N VAL A 168 15.73 2.46 7.98
CA VAL A 168 14.95 3.67 7.68
C VAL A 168 15.33 4.79 8.63
N ASN A 169 15.70 5.97 8.07
CA ASN A 169 16.10 7.14 8.86
C ASN A 169 15.59 8.43 8.22
N GLY A 170 15.07 9.35 9.03
CA GLY A 170 14.57 10.64 8.58
C GLY A 170 13.13 10.91 8.98
N ILE A 171 12.46 11.79 8.26
CA ILE A 171 11.08 12.17 8.52
C ILE A 171 10.26 12.05 7.24
N VAL A 172 9.03 11.56 7.38
CA VAL A 172 8.04 11.52 6.31
C VAL A 172 6.79 12.29 6.72
N TYR A 173 6.24 13.04 5.78
CA TYR A 173 4.95 13.72 5.91
C TYR A 173 3.95 13.05 4.98
N ALA A 174 2.79 12.70 5.51
CA ALA A 174 1.70 12.18 4.69
C ALA A 174 1.20 13.26 3.72
N SER A 175 0.97 12.86 2.48
CA SER A 175 0.44 13.74 1.42
C SER A 175 -1.08 13.64 1.26
N ARG A 176 -1.69 12.60 1.84
CA ARG A 176 -3.13 12.33 1.81
C ARG A 176 -3.61 11.84 3.18
N PRO A 177 -4.90 12.05 3.50
CA PRO A 177 -5.51 11.44 4.68
C PRO A 177 -5.43 9.92 4.66
N LEU A 178 -5.33 9.33 5.84
CA LEU A 178 -5.42 7.88 6.05
C LEU A 178 -6.68 7.55 6.83
N LEU A 179 -7.55 6.71 6.26
CA LEU A 179 -8.67 6.13 6.99
C LEU A 179 -8.22 4.84 7.68
N TYR A 180 -7.97 4.90 8.98
CA TYR A 180 -7.56 3.75 9.76
C TYR A 180 -8.64 3.37 10.79
N ASN A 181 -9.17 2.16 10.70
CA ASN A 181 -10.22 1.66 11.61
C ASN A 181 -11.46 2.55 11.69
N GLY A 182 -11.83 3.22 10.58
CA GLY A 182 -12.94 4.15 10.53
C GLY A 182 -12.64 5.53 11.14
N THR A 183 -11.42 5.78 11.58
CA THR A 183 -10.97 7.09 12.06
C THR A 183 -10.05 7.72 11.01
N MET A 184 -10.33 8.97 10.67
CA MET A 184 -9.49 9.74 9.77
C MET A 184 -8.24 10.24 10.50
N ILE A 185 -7.07 10.03 9.89
CA ILE A 185 -5.78 10.57 10.33
C ILE A 185 -5.34 11.58 9.29
N ASN A 186 -5.28 12.87 9.66
CA ASN A 186 -4.97 13.96 8.75
C ASN A 186 -3.68 14.68 9.12
N ASP A 187 -2.96 15.16 8.09
CA ASP A 187 -1.77 16.01 8.22
C ASP A 187 -0.80 15.43 9.25
N PHE A 188 -0.37 14.18 9.04
CA PHE A 188 0.50 13.50 9.99
C PHE A 188 1.93 13.35 9.46
N SER A 189 2.83 13.18 10.40
CA SER A 189 4.24 12.91 10.12
C SER A 189 4.78 11.83 11.03
N ILE A 190 5.79 11.10 10.54
CA ILE A 190 6.48 10.05 11.30
C ILE A 190 7.98 10.24 11.11
N ARG A 191 8.73 10.26 12.21
CA ARG A 191 10.19 10.24 12.21
C ARG A 191 10.68 8.84 12.52
N PHE A 192 11.54 8.36 11.65
CA PHE A 192 12.21 7.08 11.80
C PHE A 192 13.67 7.24 12.23
N LYS A 193 14.11 6.35 13.10
CA LYS A 193 15.52 6.20 13.49
C LYS A 193 15.83 4.72 13.61
N ASP A 194 16.85 4.28 12.89
CA ASP A 194 17.25 2.87 12.84
C ASP A 194 16.05 1.95 12.58
N GLY A 195 15.22 2.35 11.61
CA GLY A 195 13.99 1.69 11.15
C GLY A 195 12.75 1.93 12.00
N LYS A 196 12.90 2.34 13.26
CA LYS A 196 11.78 2.48 14.19
C LYS A 196 11.16 3.87 14.13
N ALA A 197 9.82 3.94 14.12
CA ALA A 197 9.08 5.16 14.37
C ALA A 197 9.32 5.63 15.81
N VAL A 198 9.97 6.80 15.97
CA VAL A 198 10.40 7.33 17.28
C VAL A 198 9.64 8.59 17.69
N GLU A 199 9.17 9.35 16.73
CA GLU A 199 8.33 10.54 16.92
C GLU A 199 7.26 10.54 15.85
N PHE A 200 6.06 10.91 16.20
CA PHE A 200 4.95 11.07 15.26
C PHE A 200 3.94 12.07 15.79
N ASP A 201 3.28 12.74 14.88
CA ASP A 201 2.24 13.74 15.19
C ASP A 201 1.17 13.72 14.09
N ALA A 202 -0.03 14.13 14.41
CA ALA A 202 -1.14 14.28 13.49
C ALA A 202 -2.02 15.44 13.93
N LYS A 203 -2.49 16.24 12.96
CA LYS A 203 -3.42 17.34 13.24
C LYS A 203 -4.79 16.81 13.69
N GLU A 204 -5.19 15.67 13.12
CA GLU A 204 -6.40 14.93 13.49
C GLU A 204 -6.07 13.44 13.55
N GLY A 205 -6.71 12.70 14.47
CA GLY A 205 -6.57 11.26 14.57
C GLY A 205 -5.27 10.77 15.21
N LEU A 206 -4.59 11.59 16.02
CA LEU A 206 -3.34 11.20 16.69
C LEU A 206 -3.48 9.92 17.55
N ASP A 207 -4.63 9.73 18.19
CA ASP A 207 -4.89 8.50 18.97
C ASP A 207 -4.91 7.28 18.06
N ALA A 208 -5.52 7.37 16.87
CA ALA A 208 -5.57 6.29 15.90
C ALA A 208 -4.17 5.99 15.30
N LEU A 209 -3.37 7.01 15.03
CA LEU A 209 -1.97 6.86 14.62
C LEU A 209 -1.15 6.19 15.72
N THR A 210 -1.38 6.58 16.97
CA THR A 210 -0.72 5.99 18.13
C THR A 210 -1.06 4.50 18.28
N GLU A 211 -2.33 4.14 18.11
CA GLU A 211 -2.79 2.73 18.12
C GLU A 211 -2.19 1.92 16.98
N LEU A 212 -2.09 2.51 15.77
CA LEU A 212 -1.45 1.86 14.63
C LEU A 212 0.02 1.56 14.91
N ILE A 213 0.80 2.56 15.31
CA ILE A 213 2.25 2.42 15.55
C ILE A 213 2.56 1.47 16.71
N ASN A 214 1.67 1.36 17.69
CA ASN A 214 1.83 0.50 18.87
C ASN A 214 0.99 -0.79 18.82
N PHE A 215 0.47 -1.18 17.66
CA PHE A 215 -0.37 -2.37 17.53
C PHE A 215 0.37 -3.66 17.92
N ASP A 216 1.60 -3.83 17.43
CA ASP A 216 2.56 -4.86 17.87
C ASP A 216 3.99 -4.32 17.75
N GLU A 217 5.01 -5.15 17.97
CA GLU A 217 6.40 -4.72 17.85
C GLU A 217 6.75 -4.28 16.42
N GLY A 218 6.25 -5.02 15.41
CA GLY A 218 6.54 -4.78 13.99
C GLY A 218 5.82 -3.57 13.42
N SER A 219 4.67 -3.19 13.99
CA SER A 219 3.87 -2.06 13.48
C SER A 219 4.54 -0.69 13.58
N SER A 220 5.62 -0.58 14.37
CA SER A 220 6.46 0.63 14.45
C SER A 220 7.58 0.69 13.40
N TYR A 221 7.66 -0.28 12.50
CA TYR A 221 8.63 -0.38 11.41
C TYR A 221 7.91 -0.44 10.07
N LEU A 222 8.64 -0.09 8.99
CA LEU A 222 8.10 -0.21 7.65
C LEU A 222 8.21 -1.65 7.13
N GLY A 223 7.17 -2.09 6.43
CA GLY A 223 7.11 -3.35 5.68
C GLY A 223 7.17 -3.15 4.18
N GLU A 224 6.78 -1.96 3.70
CA GLU A 224 6.74 -1.66 2.27
C GLU A 224 7.23 -0.27 1.92
N VAL A 225 7.82 -0.16 0.72
CA VAL A 225 8.08 1.07 -0.01
C VAL A 225 7.60 0.91 -1.43
N ALA A 226 6.63 1.72 -1.83
CA ALA A 226 6.00 1.66 -3.15
C ALA A 226 6.23 2.92 -3.97
N LEU A 227 6.51 2.72 -5.25
CA LEU A 227 6.71 3.75 -6.25
C LEU A 227 5.51 3.78 -7.19
N VAL A 228 4.76 4.86 -7.15
CA VAL A 228 3.59 5.11 -8.01
C VAL A 228 3.86 6.33 -8.87
N PRO A 229 3.61 6.29 -10.19
CA PRO A 229 3.71 7.47 -11.04
C PRO A 229 2.75 8.56 -10.55
N TYR A 230 3.22 9.81 -10.49
CA TYR A 230 2.36 10.94 -10.07
C TYR A 230 1.11 11.07 -10.96
N HIS A 231 1.20 10.75 -12.26
CA HIS A 231 0.11 10.75 -13.22
C HIS A 231 -0.61 9.39 -13.30
N SER A 232 -0.86 8.72 -12.17
CA SER A 232 -1.76 7.57 -12.15
C SER A 232 -3.22 8.01 -12.41
N PRO A 233 -4.09 7.15 -12.97
CA PRO A 233 -5.50 7.51 -13.18
C PRO A 233 -6.21 7.94 -11.89
N ILE A 234 -5.81 7.39 -10.77
CA ILE A 234 -6.37 7.71 -9.45
C ILE A 234 -5.89 9.10 -8.99
N SER A 235 -4.58 9.41 -9.16
CA SER A 235 -4.06 10.74 -8.87
C SER A 235 -4.71 11.82 -9.73
N GLU A 236 -4.83 11.57 -11.03
CA GLU A 236 -5.43 12.50 -11.99
C GLU A 236 -6.94 12.72 -11.76
N SER A 237 -7.63 11.76 -11.16
CA SER A 237 -9.04 11.92 -10.78
C SER A 237 -9.27 13.02 -9.75
N GLY A 238 -8.25 13.34 -8.94
CA GLY A 238 -8.34 14.27 -7.83
C GLY A 238 -9.26 13.81 -6.67
N ILE A 239 -9.75 12.56 -6.73
CA ILE A 239 -10.69 12.00 -5.76
C ILE A 239 -9.93 11.32 -4.63
N LEU A 240 -10.42 11.47 -3.41
CA LEU A 240 -10.09 10.63 -2.28
C LEU A 240 -11.19 9.58 -2.15
N PHE A 241 -10.83 8.32 -2.35
CA PHE A 241 -11.80 7.22 -2.32
C PHE A 241 -12.17 6.78 -0.90
N TYR A 242 -11.38 7.18 0.11
CA TYR A 242 -11.49 6.67 1.48
C TYR A 242 -11.39 5.14 1.55
N ASN A 243 -10.63 4.57 0.63
CA ASN A 243 -10.37 3.15 0.54
C ASN A 243 -8.91 2.94 0.10
N THR A 244 -8.14 2.25 0.92
CA THR A 244 -6.69 2.10 0.75
C THR A 244 -6.33 1.49 -0.61
N LEU A 245 -7.08 0.49 -1.12
CA LEU A 245 -6.84 -0.12 -2.43
C LEU A 245 -6.76 0.91 -3.58
N PHE A 246 -7.52 2.01 -3.49
CA PHE A 246 -7.48 3.09 -4.49
C PHE A 246 -6.46 4.16 -4.09
N ASP A 247 -6.55 4.65 -2.86
CA ASP A 247 -5.81 5.83 -2.43
C ASP A 247 -4.29 5.59 -2.39
N GLU A 248 -3.82 4.37 -2.10
CA GLU A 248 -2.42 3.97 -2.20
C GLU A 248 -1.87 4.09 -3.63
N ASN A 249 -2.70 3.80 -4.63
CA ASN A 249 -2.35 3.88 -6.04
C ASN A 249 -2.39 5.32 -6.61
N ALA A 250 -2.69 6.31 -5.78
CA ALA A 250 -2.65 7.72 -6.15
C ALA A 250 -1.26 8.35 -6.00
N SER A 251 -0.37 7.76 -5.18
CA SER A 251 0.97 8.31 -4.98
C SER A 251 1.94 7.28 -4.40
N CYS A 252 3.25 7.60 -4.41
CA CYS A 252 4.21 6.82 -3.64
C CYS A 252 3.74 6.69 -2.20
N HIS A 253 3.82 5.47 -1.65
CA HIS A 253 3.37 5.16 -0.31
C HIS A 253 4.36 4.27 0.44
N LEU A 254 4.16 4.19 1.73
CA LEU A 254 4.90 3.33 2.65
C LEU A 254 3.88 2.54 3.47
N ALA A 255 4.19 1.30 3.82
CA ALA A 255 3.38 0.57 4.79
C ALA A 255 4.06 0.44 6.14
N LEU A 256 3.31 0.74 7.22
CA LEU A 256 3.68 0.32 8.56
C LEU A 256 3.28 -1.15 8.76
N GLY A 257 4.21 -1.97 9.24
CA GLY A 257 3.93 -3.35 9.62
C GLY A 257 4.61 -4.41 8.77
N ASP A 258 3.87 -5.44 8.36
CA ASP A 258 4.39 -6.68 7.78
C ASP A 258 5.00 -6.46 6.39
N ALA A 259 6.08 -7.17 6.11
CA ALA A 259 6.75 -7.15 4.81
C ALA A 259 6.38 -8.39 3.99
N TYR A 260 6.21 -8.22 2.68
CA TYR A 260 5.90 -9.35 1.79
C TYR A 260 7.14 -10.19 1.50
N PRO A 261 7.12 -11.51 1.80
CA PRO A 261 8.26 -12.40 1.55
C PRO A 261 8.71 -12.42 0.09
N MET A 262 7.82 -12.15 -0.86
CA MET A 262 8.12 -12.09 -2.29
C MET A 262 9.10 -10.98 -2.67
N ASN A 263 9.27 -9.95 -1.84
CA ASN A 263 10.22 -8.87 -2.06
C ASN A 263 11.67 -9.22 -1.64
N ILE A 264 11.93 -10.46 -1.29
CA ILE A 264 13.28 -11.01 -1.07
C ILE A 264 13.50 -12.21 -1.99
N GLU A 265 14.70 -12.35 -2.52
CA GLU A 265 15.12 -13.47 -3.35
C GLU A 265 14.90 -14.81 -2.61
N ASN A 266 14.06 -15.69 -3.18
CA ASN A 266 13.60 -16.92 -2.55
C ASN A 266 12.81 -16.76 -1.23
N GLY A 267 12.37 -15.56 -0.87
CA GLY A 267 11.73 -15.27 0.41
C GLY A 267 10.47 -16.07 0.68
N THR A 268 9.67 -16.39 -0.35
CA THR A 268 8.47 -17.24 -0.22
C THR A 268 8.77 -18.69 0.23
N LYS A 269 10.06 -19.10 0.25
CA LYS A 269 10.52 -20.41 0.70
C LYS A 269 11.29 -20.34 2.02
N MET A 270 11.51 -19.13 2.53
CA MET A 270 12.23 -18.88 3.78
C MET A 270 11.31 -19.06 4.98
N SER A 271 11.88 -19.47 6.10
CA SER A 271 11.24 -19.40 7.41
C SER A 271 11.16 -17.94 7.89
N GLU A 272 10.31 -17.66 8.88
CA GLU A 272 10.19 -16.33 9.50
C GLU A 272 11.56 -15.85 10.05
N GLU A 273 12.37 -16.75 10.60
CA GLU A 273 13.70 -16.40 11.11
C GLU A 273 14.69 -16.05 10.00
N GLU A 274 14.65 -16.77 8.87
CA GLU A 274 15.47 -16.46 7.69
C GLU A 274 15.07 -15.13 7.06
N LEU A 275 13.77 -14.83 6.96
CA LEU A 275 13.25 -13.54 6.48
C LEU A 275 13.73 -12.39 7.37
N LYS A 276 13.65 -12.55 8.70
CA LYS A 276 14.15 -11.58 9.66
C LYS A 276 15.65 -11.33 9.51
N GLN A 277 16.46 -12.39 9.34
CA GLN A 277 17.89 -12.26 9.08
C GLN A 277 18.20 -11.59 7.74
N ALA A 278 17.35 -11.76 6.76
CA ALA A 278 17.43 -11.07 5.47
C ALA A 278 17.03 -9.58 5.56
N GLY A 279 16.44 -9.14 6.67
CA GLY A 279 16.06 -7.76 6.94
C GLY A 279 14.57 -7.45 6.81
N ALA A 280 13.71 -8.47 6.64
CA ALA A 280 12.28 -8.29 6.61
C ALA A 280 11.73 -7.89 7.98
N ASN A 281 10.72 -7.02 7.98
CA ASN A 281 9.90 -6.75 9.16
C ASN A 281 8.74 -7.76 9.23
N SER A 282 8.31 -8.11 10.44
CA SER A 282 7.14 -8.97 10.65
C SER A 282 6.19 -8.32 11.64
N SER A 283 4.91 -8.33 11.31
CA SER A 283 3.81 -7.75 12.09
C SER A 283 2.51 -8.50 11.81
N LEU A 284 1.51 -8.28 12.65
CA LEU A 284 0.13 -8.74 12.41
C LEU A 284 -0.72 -7.69 11.67
N THR A 285 -0.12 -6.59 11.24
CA THR A 285 -0.76 -5.53 10.48
C THR A 285 0.10 -5.11 9.31
N HIS A 286 -0.54 -4.56 8.27
CA HIS A 286 0.09 -3.90 7.13
C HIS A 286 -0.85 -2.75 6.77
N VAL A 287 -0.35 -1.52 6.85
CA VAL A 287 -1.17 -0.32 6.62
C VAL A 287 -0.40 0.70 5.82
N ASP A 288 -0.89 0.94 4.61
CA ASP A 288 -0.32 1.88 3.66
C ASP A 288 -0.72 3.30 3.98
N PHE A 289 0.22 4.22 3.79
CA PHE A 289 -0.02 5.65 3.85
C PHE A 289 0.76 6.39 2.77
N MET A 290 0.10 7.34 2.13
CA MET A 290 0.61 8.08 1.00
C MET A 290 1.48 9.24 1.45
N PHE A 291 2.65 9.43 0.79
CA PHE A 291 3.58 10.52 1.07
C PHE A 291 4.14 11.19 -0.20
N GLY A 292 3.87 10.61 -1.35
CA GLY A 292 4.24 11.17 -2.65
C GLY A 292 3.40 12.39 -3.01
N ASN A 293 4.00 13.34 -3.72
CA ASN A 293 3.34 14.51 -4.29
C ASN A 293 4.04 14.91 -5.60
N GLU A 294 3.56 15.97 -6.26
CA GLU A 294 4.05 16.40 -7.57
C GLU A 294 5.56 16.69 -7.62
N ASP A 295 6.12 17.24 -6.55
CA ASP A 295 7.54 17.64 -6.48
C ASP A 295 8.44 16.61 -5.76
N MET A 296 7.93 15.38 -5.52
CA MET A 296 8.72 14.31 -4.93
C MET A 296 9.94 13.99 -5.78
N CYS A 297 11.11 14.13 -5.18
CA CYS A 297 12.37 13.69 -5.75
C CYS A 297 12.82 12.39 -5.09
N ILE A 298 13.12 11.39 -5.90
CA ILE A 298 13.60 10.08 -5.45
C ILE A 298 14.98 9.84 -6.04
N THR A 299 15.98 9.70 -5.17
CA THR A 299 17.36 9.42 -5.57
C THR A 299 17.76 8.01 -5.13
N GLY A 300 18.18 7.18 -6.08
CA GLY A 300 18.73 5.86 -5.80
C GLY A 300 20.22 5.95 -5.45
N ASN A 301 20.66 5.23 -4.42
CA ASN A 301 22.07 5.10 -4.07
C ASN A 301 22.54 3.67 -4.33
N LYS A 302 23.71 3.58 -4.99
CA LYS A 302 24.39 2.30 -5.25
C LYS A 302 25.89 2.45 -5.04
N ASP A 303 26.47 1.60 -4.20
CA ASP A 303 27.91 1.62 -3.89
C ASP A 303 28.40 3.03 -3.46
N GLY A 304 27.59 3.76 -2.69
CA GLY A 304 27.87 5.12 -2.21
C GLY A 304 27.79 6.22 -3.28
N LYS A 305 27.16 5.94 -4.42
CA LYS A 305 26.92 6.93 -5.50
C LYS A 305 25.42 7.12 -5.70
N GLU A 306 25.03 8.36 -5.89
CA GLU A 306 23.69 8.72 -6.35
C GLU A 306 23.53 8.42 -7.85
N ILE A 307 22.35 7.89 -8.22
CA ILE A 307 22.00 7.49 -9.59
C ILE A 307 20.65 8.12 -9.95
#